data_1acb883a32abd6e7c36704833dab5889
#
_entry.id   1acb883a32abd6e7c36704833dab5889
#
_cell.length_a   1.000
_cell.length_b   1.000
_cell.length_c   1.000
_cell.angle_alpha   90.00
_cell.angle_beta   90.00
_cell.angle_gamma   90.00
#
_symmetry.space_group_name_H-M   'P 1'
#
loop_
_entity.id
_entity.type
_entity.pdbx_description
1 polymer ?
#
loop_
_entity_poly.entity_id
_entity_poly.type
_entity_poly.pdbx_seq_one_letter_code
_entity_poly.pdbx_strand_id
1 'polypeptide(L)'
;MEHTHTPEHGEQAGEQLAAVTNGIVKLFRDYYGRGPTKAKSYVLDDRIVVCVLEDTMTTVERTLVECGHGHKVRDVRLTFQEAMADEFKAVVSESMGRPVLGYHSQLTLEPDIGFEFFVLG
;
A
#
# COMPACT_ATOMS: atom_id res chain seq x y z
N MET A 1 -3.33 -4.05 -33.66
CA MET A 1 -2.87 -4.38 -33.10
C MET A 1 -2.53 -4.64 -32.18
N GLU A 2 -2.55 -5.15 -32.02
CA GLU A 2 -2.20 -5.59 -31.25
C GLU A 2 -1.30 -5.42 -30.42
N HIS A 3 -1.25 -5.28 -30.09
CA HIS A 3 -0.38 -5.11 -29.30
C HIS A 3 0.26 -5.62 -28.77
N THR A 4 0.69 -4.90 -28.92
CA THR A 4 1.27 -6.14 -28.47
C THR A 4 2.15 -5.98 -27.29
N HIS A 5 1.89 -6.69 -26.30
CA HIS A 5 2.62 -6.70 -25.08
C HIS A 5 3.95 -7.45 -25.23
N THR A 6 5.10 -6.79 -24.99
CA THR A 6 6.38 -7.47 -25.04
C THR A 6 6.73 -8.10 -23.70
N PRO A 7 7.42 -9.26 -23.66
CA PRO A 7 7.83 -9.87 -22.40
C PRO A 7 8.70 -8.94 -21.54
N GLU A 8 9.60 -8.20 -22.16
CA GLU A 8 10.44 -7.26 -21.43
C GLU A 8 9.63 -6.21 -20.69
N HIS A 9 8.63 -5.67 -21.35
CA HIS A 9 7.76 -4.66 -20.78
C HIS A 9 6.98 -5.23 -19.60
N GLY A 10 6.44 -6.45 -19.73
CA GLY A 10 5.73 -7.12 -18.67
C GLY A 10 6.62 -7.46 -17.49
N GLU A 11 7.84 -7.91 -17.74
CA GLU A 11 8.81 -8.22 -16.70
C GLU A 11 9.19 -6.97 -15.93
N GLN A 12 9.42 -5.86 -16.61
CA GLN A 12 9.75 -4.60 -16.00
C GLN A 12 8.62 -4.11 -15.10
N ALA A 13 7.38 -4.18 -15.57
CA ALA A 13 6.22 -3.81 -14.78
C ALA A 13 6.10 -4.68 -13.54
N GLY A 14 6.33 -5.98 -13.67
CA GLY A 14 6.30 -6.91 -12.55
C GLY A 14 7.38 -6.60 -11.52
N GLU A 15 8.58 -6.27 -11.95
CA GLU A 15 9.67 -5.89 -11.06
C GLU A 15 9.38 -4.57 -10.34
N GLN A 16 8.81 -3.60 -11.04
CA GLN A 16 8.42 -2.33 -10.44
C GLN A 16 7.34 -2.52 -9.38
N LEU A 17 6.33 -3.31 -9.67
CA LEU A 17 5.25 -3.57 -8.71
C LEU A 17 5.74 -4.38 -7.51
N ALA A 18 6.67 -5.32 -7.72
CA ALA A 18 7.30 -6.03 -6.62
C ALA A 18 8.08 -5.08 -5.72
N ALA A 19 8.79 -4.12 -6.31
CA ALA A 19 9.51 -3.11 -5.55
C ALA A 19 8.57 -2.24 -4.73
N VAL A 20 7.42 -1.85 -5.31
CA VAL A 20 6.38 -1.12 -4.57
C VAL A 20 5.93 -1.92 -3.36
N THR A 21 5.56 -3.18 -3.58
CA THR A 21 5.08 -4.06 -2.50
C THR A 21 6.12 -4.19 -1.39
N ASN A 22 7.36 -4.49 -1.76
CA ASN A 22 8.44 -4.68 -0.80
C ASN A 22 8.71 -3.41 0.02
N GLY A 23 8.70 -2.25 -0.62
CA GLY A 23 8.92 -0.99 0.05
C GLY A 23 7.81 -0.63 1.01
N ILE A 24 6.56 -0.86 0.62
CA ILE A 24 5.40 -0.60 1.49
C ILE A 24 5.40 -1.55 2.68
N VAL A 25 5.64 -2.84 2.45
CA VAL A 25 5.73 -3.85 3.52
C VAL A 25 6.82 -3.46 4.51
N LYS A 26 7.97 -3.00 4.01
CA LYS A 26 9.07 -2.57 4.88
C LYS A 26 8.65 -1.40 5.77
N LEU A 27 7.95 -0.40 5.24
CA LEU A 27 7.45 0.71 6.03
C LEU A 27 6.50 0.23 7.14
N PHE A 28 5.58 -0.65 6.82
CA PHE A 28 4.69 -1.23 7.83
C PHE A 28 5.47 -1.95 8.93
N ARG A 29 6.46 -2.76 8.53
CA ARG A 29 7.28 -3.50 9.49
C ARG A 29 8.09 -2.56 10.38
N ASP A 30 8.69 -1.54 9.79
CA ASP A 30 9.55 -0.61 10.52
C ASP A 30 8.77 0.22 11.55
N TYR A 31 7.54 0.62 11.23
CA TYR A 31 6.76 1.53 12.07
C TYR A 31 5.74 0.83 12.96
N TYR A 32 5.16 -0.27 12.52
CA TYR A 32 4.20 -1.02 13.32
C TYR A 32 4.81 -2.22 14.05
N GLY A 33 6.05 -2.54 13.77
CA GLY A 33 6.73 -3.68 14.38
C GLY A 33 6.37 -5.02 13.74
N ARG A 34 5.48 -5.03 12.75
CA ARG A 34 5.14 -6.21 11.99
C ARG A 34 4.66 -5.81 10.60
N GLY A 35 4.94 -6.66 9.61
CA GLY A 35 4.42 -6.47 8.27
C GLY A 35 3.11 -7.23 8.06
N PRO A 36 2.37 -6.94 7.00
CA PRO A 36 1.20 -7.72 6.62
C PRO A 36 1.62 -9.15 6.22
N THR A 37 0.68 -10.11 6.33
CA THR A 37 0.96 -11.49 5.93
C THR A 37 0.79 -11.68 4.43
N LYS A 38 0.01 -10.82 3.78
CA LYS A 38 -0.15 -10.80 2.32
C LYS A 38 -0.09 -9.38 1.82
N ALA A 39 0.58 -9.18 0.72
CA ALA A 39 0.66 -7.88 0.08
C ALA A 39 0.87 -8.09 -1.42
N LYS A 40 0.14 -7.32 -2.23
CA LYS A 40 0.29 -7.38 -3.67
C LYS A 40 -0.06 -6.02 -4.27
N SER A 41 0.70 -5.63 -5.27
CA SER A 41 0.49 -4.37 -5.97
C SER A 41 0.04 -4.60 -7.39
N TYR A 42 -0.78 -3.68 -7.88
CA TYR A 42 -1.37 -3.72 -9.23
C TYR A 42 -1.25 -2.34 -9.83
N VAL A 43 -1.21 -2.27 -11.15
CA VAL A 43 -1.34 -1.00 -11.86
C VAL A 43 -2.58 -1.06 -12.74
N LEU A 44 -3.41 -0.02 -12.64
CA LEU A 44 -4.65 0.10 -13.40
C LEU A 44 -4.49 1.25 -14.39
N ASP A 45 -4.81 0.98 -15.65
CA ASP A 45 -4.79 1.97 -16.72
C ASP A 45 -3.45 2.72 -16.80
N ASP A 46 -2.35 2.02 -16.53
CA ASP A 46 -1.00 2.57 -16.54
C ASP A 46 -0.85 3.84 -15.68
N ARG A 47 -1.73 4.04 -14.74
CA ARG A 47 -1.79 5.30 -14.01
C ARG A 47 -2.02 5.17 -12.51
N ILE A 48 -2.77 4.16 -12.09
CA ILE A 48 -3.11 4.01 -10.67
C ILE A 48 -2.44 2.76 -10.13
N VAL A 49 -1.58 2.95 -9.14
CA VAL A 49 -0.98 1.83 -8.42
C VAL A 49 -1.80 1.57 -7.17
N VAL A 50 -2.18 0.33 -6.97
CA VAL A 50 -2.92 -0.11 -5.78
C VAL A 50 -2.12 -1.20 -5.10
N CYS A 51 -1.81 -1.01 -3.81
CA CYS A 51 -1.22 -2.05 -3.00
C CYS A 51 -2.26 -2.54 -2.01
N VAL A 52 -2.57 -3.83 -2.07
CA VAL A 52 -3.55 -4.48 -1.18
C VAL A 52 -2.78 -5.25 -0.13
N LEU A 53 -3.09 -4.98 1.13
CA LEU A 53 -2.40 -5.55 2.28
C LEU A 53 -3.40 -6.26 3.18
N GLU A 54 -3.06 -7.46 3.63
CA GLU A 54 -3.93 -8.22 4.52
C GLU A 54 -3.21 -8.50 5.84
N ASP A 55 -3.98 -8.54 6.90
CA ASP A 55 -3.49 -8.83 8.25
C ASP A 55 -2.46 -7.78 8.69
N THR A 56 -2.87 -6.52 8.68
CA THR A 56 -2.00 -5.38 8.98
C THR A 56 -2.03 -4.95 10.44
N MET A 57 -3.09 -5.32 11.18
CA MET A 57 -3.29 -4.81 12.54
C MET A 57 -2.34 -5.43 13.55
N THR A 58 -1.87 -4.60 14.46
CA THR A 58 -1.11 -5.05 15.63
C THR A 58 -2.06 -5.73 16.63
N THR A 59 -1.50 -6.42 17.61
CA THR A 59 -2.29 -7.04 18.67
C THR A 59 -3.10 -6.00 19.45
N VAL A 60 -2.49 -4.83 19.72
CA VAL A 60 -3.20 -3.74 20.40
C VAL A 60 -4.40 -3.26 19.58
N GLU A 61 -4.19 -3.05 18.29
CA GLU A 61 -5.27 -2.60 17.41
C GLU A 61 -6.40 -3.62 17.33
N ARG A 62 -6.04 -4.89 17.19
CA ARG A 62 -7.01 -5.97 17.13
C ARG A 62 -7.85 -6.04 18.41
N THR A 63 -7.20 -5.88 19.56
CA THR A 63 -7.89 -5.85 20.86
C THR A 63 -8.84 -4.67 20.93
N LEU A 64 -8.42 -3.50 20.45
CA LEU A 64 -9.30 -2.32 20.45
C LEU A 64 -10.53 -2.53 19.57
N VAL A 65 -10.38 -3.15 18.42
CA VAL A 65 -11.52 -3.47 17.55
C VAL A 65 -12.47 -4.42 18.25
N GLU A 66 -11.94 -5.47 18.88
CA GLU A 66 -12.75 -6.46 19.58
C GLU A 66 -13.52 -5.87 20.77
N CYS A 67 -12.96 -4.85 21.38
CA CYS A 67 -13.58 -4.16 22.51
C CYS A 67 -14.49 -2.99 22.10
N GLY A 68 -14.77 -2.83 20.82
CA GLY A 68 -15.67 -1.80 20.32
C GLY A 68 -15.03 -0.45 20.06
N HIS A 69 -13.68 -0.37 20.01
CA HIS A 69 -12.94 0.86 19.81
C HIS A 69 -12.31 0.96 18.41
N GLY A 70 -12.94 0.34 17.42
CA GLY A 70 -12.42 0.36 16.04
C GLY A 70 -12.24 1.76 15.49
N HIS A 71 -13.10 2.71 15.87
CA HIS A 71 -12.98 4.09 15.43
C HIS A 71 -11.65 4.73 15.85
N LYS A 72 -11.12 4.35 17.01
CA LYS A 72 -9.82 4.85 17.48
C LYS A 72 -8.68 4.28 16.65
N VAL A 73 -8.79 3.02 16.23
CA VAL A 73 -7.82 2.41 15.31
C VAL A 73 -7.80 3.17 13.98
N ARG A 74 -8.99 3.48 13.44
CA ARG A 74 -9.08 4.25 12.18
C ARG A 74 -8.46 5.62 12.33
N ASP A 75 -8.71 6.31 13.43
CA ASP A 75 -8.19 7.65 13.67
C ASP A 75 -6.65 7.65 13.74
N VAL A 76 -6.08 6.72 14.48
CA VAL A 76 -4.62 6.59 14.59
C VAL A 76 -4.01 6.25 13.25
N ARG A 77 -4.62 5.32 12.51
CA ARG A 77 -4.14 4.93 11.19
C ARG A 77 -4.18 6.10 10.21
N LEU A 78 -5.24 6.90 10.23
CA LEU A 78 -5.37 8.07 9.37
C LEU A 78 -4.28 9.10 9.71
N THR A 79 -4.07 9.37 10.99
CA THR A 79 -3.03 10.30 11.43
C THR A 79 -1.65 9.81 11.00
N PHE A 80 -1.39 8.53 11.13
CA PHE A 80 -0.13 7.93 10.72
C PHE A 80 0.08 8.07 9.21
N GLN A 81 -0.95 7.79 8.41
CA GLN A 81 -0.89 7.90 6.97
C GLN A 81 -0.57 9.34 6.53
N GLU A 82 -1.19 10.31 7.17
CA GLU A 82 -0.91 11.72 6.86
C GLU A 82 0.53 12.07 7.21
N ALA A 83 1.01 11.61 8.36
CA ALA A 83 2.39 11.86 8.78
C ALA A 83 3.41 11.18 7.87
N MET A 84 3.08 10.01 7.32
CA MET A 84 4.00 9.19 6.53
C MET A 84 3.78 9.30 5.02
N ALA A 85 2.88 10.18 4.59
CA ALA A 85 2.50 10.28 3.18
C ALA A 85 3.70 10.44 2.24
N ASP A 86 4.66 11.29 2.61
CA ASP A 86 5.82 11.53 1.76
C ASP A 86 6.69 10.29 1.60
N GLU A 87 6.83 9.49 2.66
CA GLU A 87 7.62 8.24 2.57
C GLU A 87 6.94 7.19 1.71
N PHE A 88 5.62 7.04 1.84
CA PHE A 88 4.87 6.12 0.99
C PHE A 88 4.94 6.54 -0.48
N LYS A 89 4.76 7.83 -0.75
CA LYS A 89 4.86 8.37 -2.11
C LYS A 89 6.25 8.15 -2.69
N ALA A 90 7.29 8.34 -1.89
CA ALA A 90 8.67 8.15 -2.34
C ALA A 90 8.94 6.71 -2.75
N VAL A 91 8.43 5.73 -1.99
CA VAL A 91 8.55 4.31 -2.36
C VAL A 91 8.01 4.08 -3.75
N VAL A 92 6.81 4.57 -4.03
CA VAL A 92 6.14 4.34 -5.31
C VAL A 92 6.82 5.13 -6.43
N SER A 93 7.15 6.39 -6.19
CA SER A 93 7.83 7.23 -7.17
C SER A 93 9.16 6.62 -7.61
N GLU A 94 9.95 6.16 -6.65
CA GLU A 94 11.24 5.54 -6.94
C GLU A 94 11.09 4.19 -7.64
N SER A 95 10.13 3.38 -7.20
CA SER A 95 9.92 2.06 -7.79
C SER A 95 9.38 2.14 -9.20
N MET A 96 8.47 3.08 -9.47
CA MET A 96 7.82 3.21 -10.76
C MET A 96 8.55 4.16 -11.72
N GLY A 97 9.49 4.97 -11.21
CA GLY A 97 10.21 5.95 -12.01
C GLY A 97 9.32 7.08 -12.50
N ARG A 98 8.25 7.41 -11.78
CA ARG A 98 7.26 8.42 -12.17
C ARG A 98 6.83 9.19 -10.92
N PRO A 99 6.44 10.46 -11.07
CA PRO A 99 5.95 11.22 -9.93
C PRO A 99 4.61 10.68 -9.44
N VAL A 100 4.36 10.80 -8.15
CA VAL A 100 3.08 10.47 -7.54
C VAL A 100 2.31 11.77 -7.35
N LEU A 101 1.16 11.87 -7.99
CA LEU A 101 0.31 13.06 -7.93
C LEU A 101 -0.70 13.03 -6.79
N GLY A 102 -1.05 11.84 -6.33
CA GLY A 102 -2.00 11.67 -5.25
C GLY A 102 -1.79 10.37 -4.50
N TYR A 103 -2.14 10.37 -3.22
CA TYR A 103 -2.02 9.20 -2.36
C TYR A 103 -3.23 9.14 -1.45
N HIS A 104 -3.87 7.97 -1.41
CA HIS A 104 -5.00 7.70 -0.52
C HIS A 104 -4.81 6.34 0.12
N SER A 105 -5.21 6.25 1.36
CA SER A 105 -5.12 5.00 2.10
C SER A 105 -6.45 4.72 2.77
N GLN A 106 -6.82 3.45 2.79
CA GLN A 106 -8.10 3.02 3.36
C GLN A 106 -7.90 1.72 4.10
N LEU A 107 -8.52 1.59 5.25
CA LEU A 107 -8.45 0.38 6.06
C LEU A 107 -9.85 -0.15 6.32
N THR A 108 -10.07 -1.42 5.96
CA THR A 108 -11.23 -2.19 6.38
C THR A 108 -10.81 -2.95 7.64
N LEU A 109 -11.60 -2.89 8.70
CA LEU A 109 -11.22 -3.52 9.97
C LEU A 109 -11.58 -5.00 10.02
N GLU A 110 -12.72 -5.37 9.47
CA GLU A 110 -13.17 -6.76 9.41
C GLU A 110 -13.77 -7.06 8.05
N PRO A 111 -13.04 -7.81 7.20
CA PRO A 111 -11.69 -8.35 7.42
C PRO A 111 -10.63 -7.25 7.43
N ASP A 112 -9.47 -7.57 8.00
CA ASP A 112 -8.32 -6.67 8.08
C ASP A 112 -7.64 -6.56 6.72
N ILE A 113 -8.06 -5.59 5.93
CA ILE A 113 -7.52 -5.34 4.59
C ILE A 113 -7.22 -3.85 4.44
N GLY A 114 -5.99 -3.54 4.06
CA GLY A 114 -5.58 -2.18 3.77
C GLY A 114 -5.40 -1.97 2.28
N PHE A 115 -5.73 -0.77 1.82
CA PHE A 115 -5.57 -0.36 0.42
C PHE A 115 -4.76 0.92 0.38
N GLU A 116 -3.67 0.91 -0.39
CA GLU A 116 -2.84 2.07 -0.63
C GLU A 116 -2.95 2.43 -2.11
N PHE A 117 -3.50 3.61 -2.41
CA PHE A 117 -3.73 4.06 -3.79
C PHE A 117 -2.80 5.21 -4.14
N PHE A 118 -2.18 5.12 -5.32
CA PHE A 118 -1.26 6.16 -5.79
C PHE A 118 -1.62 6.51 -7.23
N VAL A 119 -1.79 7.79 -7.51
CA VAL A 119 -2.02 8.28 -8.86
C VAL A 119 -0.69 8.76 -9.42
N LEU A 120 -0.28 8.18 -10.55
CA LEU A 120 1.01 8.50 -11.17
C LEU A 120 0.86 9.64 -12.19
N GLY A 121 1.90 10.43 -12.27
CA GLY A 121 2.03 11.42 -13.33
C GLY A 121 2.71 10.87 -14.58
#